data_7834252afd8fd90c2dd6edb344ee1976
#
_entry.id   7834252afd8fd90c2dd6edb344ee1976
#
_cell.length_a   1.000
_cell.length_b   1.000
_cell.length_c   1.000
_cell.angle_alpha   90.00
_cell.angle_beta   90.00
_cell.angle_gamma   90.00
#
_symmetry.space_group_name_H-M   'P 1'
#
loop_
_entity.id
_entity.type
_entity.pdbx_description
1 polymer ?
#
loop_
_entity_poly.entity_id
_entity_poly.type
_entity_poly.pdbx_seq_one_letter_code
_entity_poly.pdbx_strand_id
1 'polypeptide(L)'
;MNQPKTYTAASNQRYILRELWHYDRSTIFYALAEIITQIGKGFGTILIPSMIVAFLEQYQKGMITQETLPGVVAKLVTFFVGYSIWCIITGYLKRRNQFQYVKFRCGTMIECTYQKYMSLDYVQCEDEKVQQLLKKAGEAVSGNYRGIEGVLHYDVELLKEAGALILYASLISGVSVWLVVLLVIISLVQILSYKLANNYELKHRDAKAKLTVTQDYLDRQAYAVENGKDIRLYQMKEWLSGHYRAANKKYQALLAKEKACYFADDLFGLLLQLGRDVVCYGYLIGQLMQGMSIARFVLYIGIVSGFSTYFSELTMMISQISSCLKPVGQMQEFTELENVYHHGEGVRLKDEKEA
;
A
#
# COMPACT_ATOMS: atom_id res chain seq x y z
N MET A 1 1.07 -28.05 24.17
CA MET A 1 0.79 -27.07 23.10
C MET A 1 0.91 -25.69 23.70
N ASN A 2 1.97 -24.96 23.36
CA ASN A 2 2.14 -23.57 23.78
C ASN A 2 1.00 -22.73 23.23
N GLN A 3 0.49 -21.78 24.03
CA GLN A 3 -0.53 -20.83 23.55
C GLN A 3 -0.03 -20.13 22.27
N PRO A 4 -0.89 -19.91 21.27
CA PRO A 4 -0.47 -19.22 20.05
C PRO A 4 0.12 -17.86 20.42
N LYS A 5 1.37 -17.64 20.08
CA LYS A 5 2.04 -16.35 20.27
C LYS A 5 1.29 -15.32 19.42
N THR A 6 0.67 -14.34 20.04
CA THR A 6 0.03 -13.24 19.33
C THR A 6 1.10 -12.25 18.87
N TYR A 7 1.44 -12.28 17.61
CA TYR A 7 2.37 -11.33 17.01
C TYR A 7 1.67 -9.99 16.75
N THR A 8 2.20 -8.94 17.38
CA THR A 8 1.68 -7.57 17.14
C THR A 8 2.15 -7.04 15.80
N ALA A 9 1.41 -6.09 15.21
CA ALA A 9 1.80 -5.43 13.96
C ALA A 9 3.22 -4.85 14.02
N ALA A 10 3.60 -4.26 15.16
CA ALA A 10 4.95 -3.71 15.37
C ALA A 10 6.04 -4.82 15.41
N SER A 11 5.72 -5.99 15.98
CA SER A 11 6.63 -7.15 15.97
C SER A 11 6.87 -7.65 14.57
N ASN A 12 5.78 -7.80 13.79
CA ASN A 12 5.84 -8.27 12.41
C ASN A 12 6.64 -7.30 11.51
N GLN A 13 6.45 -6.00 11.69
CA GLN A 13 7.20 -5.00 10.95
C GLN A 13 8.69 -5.00 11.30
N ARG A 14 9.02 -5.12 12.60
CA ARG A 14 10.42 -5.25 13.05
C ARG A 14 11.08 -6.51 12.48
N TYR A 15 10.35 -7.62 12.40
CA TYR A 15 10.82 -8.85 11.77
C TYR A 15 11.21 -8.62 10.31
N ILE A 16 10.31 -8.06 9.50
CA ILE A 16 10.59 -7.80 8.07
C ILE A 16 11.82 -6.91 7.91
N LEU A 17 11.91 -5.82 8.67
CA LEU A 17 13.03 -4.88 8.58
C LEU A 17 14.35 -5.53 9.03
N ARG A 18 14.31 -6.39 10.04
CA ARG A 18 15.50 -7.14 10.49
C ARG A 18 15.98 -8.11 9.42
N GLU A 19 15.08 -8.90 8.85
CA GLU A 19 15.42 -9.85 7.78
C GLU A 19 15.92 -9.13 6.52
N LEU A 20 15.31 -8.01 6.14
CA LEU A 20 15.78 -7.17 5.03
C LEU A 20 17.19 -6.60 5.31
N TRP A 21 17.45 -6.18 6.55
CA TRP A 21 18.77 -5.69 6.96
C TRP A 21 19.86 -6.76 6.84
N HIS A 22 19.53 -8.00 7.17
CA HIS A 22 20.45 -9.13 7.00
C HIS A 22 20.64 -9.51 5.53
N TYR A 23 19.57 -9.40 4.74
CA TYR A 23 19.63 -9.71 3.31
C TYR A 23 20.44 -8.66 2.53
N ASP A 24 20.09 -7.40 2.61
CA ASP A 24 20.79 -6.32 1.90
C ASP A 24 20.57 -4.95 2.58
N ARG A 25 21.57 -4.51 3.32
CA ARG A 25 21.54 -3.21 4.00
C ARG A 25 21.42 -2.04 3.02
N SER A 26 21.96 -2.17 1.81
CA SER A 26 21.94 -1.11 0.82
C SER A 26 20.51 -0.75 0.40
N THR A 27 19.60 -1.73 0.38
CA THR A 27 18.20 -1.52 0.00
C THR A 27 17.49 -0.52 0.91
N ILE A 28 17.82 -0.50 2.21
CA ILE A 28 17.23 0.47 3.15
C ILE A 28 17.71 1.90 2.85
N PHE A 29 19.00 2.08 2.54
CA PHE A 29 19.52 3.40 2.15
C PHE A 29 18.93 3.90 0.84
N TYR A 30 18.75 3.02 -0.14
CA TYR A 30 18.09 3.38 -1.40
C TYR A 30 16.59 3.65 -1.22
N ALA A 31 15.92 2.99 -0.26
CA ALA A 31 14.53 3.30 0.09
C ALA A 31 14.42 4.71 0.71
N LEU A 32 15.35 5.09 1.60
CA LEU A 32 15.40 6.46 2.13
C LEU A 32 15.67 7.50 1.04
N ALA A 33 16.60 7.20 0.13
CA ALA A 33 16.88 8.08 -1.03
C ALA A 33 15.65 8.21 -1.94
N GLU A 34 14.91 7.12 -2.16
CA GLU A 34 13.64 7.12 -2.90
C GLU A 34 12.61 8.04 -2.24
N ILE A 35 12.42 7.94 -0.92
CA ILE A 35 11.47 8.78 -0.17
C ILE A 35 11.82 10.26 -0.38
N ILE A 36 13.06 10.64 -0.15
CA ILE A 36 13.51 12.03 -0.28
C ILE A 36 13.30 12.55 -1.72
N THR A 37 13.70 11.75 -2.71
CA THR A 37 13.58 12.16 -4.12
C THR A 37 12.12 12.22 -4.59
N GLN A 38 11.25 11.36 -4.08
CA GLN A 38 9.82 11.39 -4.39
C GLN A 38 9.11 12.61 -3.78
N ILE A 39 9.45 13.00 -2.52
CA ILE A 39 8.93 14.23 -1.90
C ILE A 39 9.36 15.44 -2.75
N GLY A 40 10.63 15.53 -3.13
CA GLY A 40 11.13 16.60 -3.99
C GLY A 40 10.46 16.64 -5.37
N LYS A 41 10.18 15.48 -5.97
CA LYS A 41 9.43 15.38 -7.23
C LYS A 41 8.00 15.91 -7.08
N GLY A 42 7.28 15.54 -6.02
CA GLY A 42 5.92 16.01 -5.75
C GLY A 42 5.88 17.54 -5.59
N PHE A 43 6.80 18.10 -4.84
CA PHE A 43 6.91 19.54 -4.68
C PHE A 43 7.27 20.26 -5.98
N GLY A 44 8.19 19.72 -6.78
CA GLY A 44 8.56 20.28 -8.07
C GLY A 44 7.38 20.41 -9.04
N THR A 45 6.44 19.45 -9.01
CA THR A 45 5.24 19.50 -9.85
C THR A 45 4.37 20.73 -9.56
N ILE A 46 4.32 21.20 -8.29
CA ILE A 46 3.57 22.39 -7.89
C ILE A 46 4.39 23.67 -8.10
N LEU A 47 5.70 23.58 -7.94
CA LEU A 47 6.60 24.71 -8.12
C LEU A 47 6.66 25.20 -9.57
N ILE A 48 6.61 24.28 -10.55
CA ILE A 48 6.74 24.61 -11.97
C ILE A 48 5.69 25.62 -12.45
N PRO A 49 4.37 25.40 -12.26
CA PRO A 49 3.36 26.39 -12.66
C PRO A 49 3.57 27.76 -11.99
N SER A 50 3.93 27.76 -10.72
CA SER A 50 4.22 29.00 -9.97
C SER A 50 5.40 29.76 -10.56
N MET A 51 6.49 29.08 -10.96
CA MET A 51 7.64 29.71 -11.60
C MET A 51 7.31 30.30 -12.97
N ILE A 52 6.51 29.61 -13.78
CA ILE A 52 6.05 30.10 -15.08
C ILE A 52 5.23 31.39 -14.89
N VAL A 53 4.31 31.40 -13.93
CA VAL A 53 3.49 32.57 -13.63
C VAL A 53 4.34 33.72 -13.10
N ALA A 54 5.32 33.42 -12.23
CA ALA A 54 6.26 34.43 -11.74
C ALA A 54 7.05 35.10 -12.88
N PHE A 55 7.47 34.30 -13.87
CA PHE A 55 8.13 34.82 -15.06
C PHE A 55 7.20 35.72 -15.88
N LEU A 56 5.96 35.33 -16.13
CA LEU A 56 4.98 36.14 -16.85
C LEU A 56 4.66 37.46 -16.13
N GLU A 57 4.52 37.39 -14.81
CA GLU A 57 4.27 38.57 -13.96
C GLU A 57 5.45 39.60 -14.03
N GLN A 58 6.70 39.10 -14.00
CA GLN A 58 7.88 39.95 -14.17
C GLN A 58 7.99 40.59 -15.56
N TYR A 59 7.61 39.80 -16.60
CA TYR A 59 7.58 40.31 -17.98
C TYR A 59 6.53 41.41 -18.13
N GLN A 60 5.30 41.22 -17.61
CA GLN A 60 4.26 42.26 -17.65
C GLN A 60 4.64 43.55 -16.90
N LYS A 61 5.38 43.43 -15.81
CA LYS A 61 5.88 44.58 -15.02
C LYS A 61 7.04 45.30 -15.70
N GLY A 62 7.49 44.87 -16.88
CA GLY A 62 8.61 45.48 -17.61
C GLY A 62 9.98 45.23 -16.95
N MET A 63 10.06 44.33 -15.97
CA MET A 63 11.34 44.00 -15.32
C MET A 63 12.21 43.09 -16.20
N ILE A 64 11.64 42.47 -17.21
CA ILE A 64 12.35 41.66 -18.19
C ILE A 64 12.31 42.39 -19.53
N THR A 65 13.46 42.90 -19.96
CA THR A 65 13.67 43.57 -21.24
C THR A 65 14.00 42.50 -22.31
N GLN A 66 13.84 42.85 -23.61
CA GLN A 66 14.21 41.94 -24.71
C GLN A 66 15.66 41.43 -24.61
N GLU A 67 16.57 42.26 -24.06
CA GLU A 67 17.97 41.89 -23.84
C GLU A 67 18.18 40.86 -22.71
N THR A 68 17.36 40.91 -21.64
CA THR A 68 17.42 39.99 -20.50
C THR A 68 16.60 38.73 -20.68
N LEU A 69 15.67 38.74 -21.62
CA LEU A 69 14.77 37.62 -21.92
C LEU A 69 15.51 36.30 -22.20
N PRO A 70 16.56 36.22 -23.05
CA PRO A 70 17.28 34.97 -23.30
C PRO A 70 17.92 34.38 -22.04
N GLY A 71 18.45 35.23 -21.16
CA GLY A 71 19.05 34.80 -19.90
C GLY A 71 18.04 34.19 -18.92
N VAL A 72 16.85 34.76 -18.86
CA VAL A 72 15.77 34.21 -17.99
C VAL A 72 15.21 32.91 -18.55
N VAL A 73 15.01 32.85 -19.87
CA VAL A 73 14.58 31.61 -20.54
C VAL A 73 15.61 30.51 -20.33
N ALA A 74 16.90 30.81 -20.46
CA ALA A 74 17.97 29.85 -20.22
C ALA A 74 17.94 29.30 -18.77
N LYS A 75 17.68 30.11 -17.76
CA LYS A 75 17.53 29.70 -16.36
C LYS A 75 16.33 28.76 -16.19
N LEU A 76 15.18 29.06 -16.82
CA LEU A 76 14.01 28.19 -16.80
C LEU A 76 14.30 26.85 -17.47
N VAL A 77 14.92 26.84 -18.64
CA VAL A 77 15.30 25.62 -19.35
C VAL A 77 16.26 24.78 -18.50
N THR A 78 17.27 25.40 -17.89
CA THR A 78 18.19 24.69 -16.99
C THR A 78 17.47 24.06 -15.80
N PHE A 79 16.50 24.77 -15.21
CA PHE A 79 15.67 24.23 -14.14
C PHE A 79 14.84 23.03 -14.60
N PHE A 80 14.19 23.11 -15.76
CA PHE A 80 13.42 22.00 -16.31
C PHE A 80 14.28 20.77 -16.63
N VAL A 81 15.47 20.98 -17.19
CA VAL A 81 16.42 19.89 -17.44
C VAL A 81 16.85 19.24 -16.12
N GLY A 82 17.21 20.05 -15.12
CA GLY A 82 17.57 19.56 -13.79
C GLY A 82 16.42 18.77 -13.13
N TYR A 83 15.19 19.28 -13.21
CA TYR A 83 14.01 18.59 -12.69
C TYR A 83 13.72 17.29 -13.45
N SER A 84 13.93 17.26 -14.78
CA SER A 84 13.77 16.03 -15.58
C SER A 84 14.80 14.97 -15.16
N ILE A 85 16.04 15.34 -14.93
CA ILE A 85 17.09 14.45 -14.41
C ILE A 85 16.69 13.92 -13.03
N TRP A 86 16.18 14.80 -12.14
CA TRP A 86 15.65 14.40 -10.82
C TRP A 86 14.54 13.37 -10.94
N CYS A 87 13.59 13.55 -11.87
CA CYS A 87 12.52 12.60 -12.13
C CYS A 87 13.03 11.25 -12.61
N ILE A 88 14.08 11.25 -13.46
CA ILE A 88 14.72 10.01 -13.94
C ILE A 88 15.38 9.27 -12.78
N ILE A 89 16.14 9.97 -11.94
CA ILE A 89 16.78 9.39 -10.74
C ILE A 89 15.72 8.78 -9.81
N THR A 90 14.64 9.51 -9.54
CA THR A 90 13.52 9.03 -8.71
C THR A 90 12.90 7.76 -9.30
N GLY A 91 12.67 7.73 -10.61
CA GLY A 91 12.14 6.55 -11.31
C GLY A 91 13.08 5.34 -11.27
N TYR A 92 14.38 5.58 -11.38
CA TYR A 92 15.40 4.54 -11.25
C TYR A 92 15.41 3.94 -9.83
N LEU A 93 15.45 4.79 -8.79
CA LEU A 93 15.45 4.35 -7.40
C LEU A 93 14.20 3.51 -7.08
N LYS A 94 13.02 3.97 -7.50
CA LYS A 94 11.76 3.24 -7.32
C LYS A 94 11.81 1.85 -7.94
N ARG A 95 12.21 1.75 -9.22
CA ARG A 95 12.29 0.46 -9.92
C ARG A 95 13.32 -0.47 -9.31
N ARG A 96 14.48 0.07 -8.92
CA ARG A 96 15.54 -0.71 -8.26
C ARG A 96 15.02 -1.31 -6.95
N ASN A 97 14.37 -0.51 -6.10
CA ASN A 97 13.84 -0.98 -4.82
C ASN A 97 12.74 -2.02 -5.02
N GLN A 98 11.80 -1.79 -5.94
CA GLN A 98 10.79 -2.78 -6.30
C GLN A 98 11.41 -4.13 -6.67
N PHE A 99 12.44 -4.12 -7.49
CA PHE A 99 13.15 -5.34 -7.88
C PHE A 99 13.84 -6.04 -6.70
N GLN A 100 14.43 -5.28 -5.77
CA GLN A 100 15.05 -5.84 -4.57
C GLN A 100 14.00 -6.42 -3.60
N TYR A 101 12.83 -5.81 -3.46
CA TYR A 101 11.75 -6.36 -2.65
C TYR A 101 11.22 -7.69 -3.21
N VAL A 102 11.07 -7.79 -4.53
CA VAL A 102 10.74 -9.06 -5.21
C VAL A 102 11.82 -10.11 -4.96
N LYS A 103 13.10 -9.75 -5.11
CA LYS A 103 14.22 -10.68 -4.83
C LYS A 103 14.23 -11.15 -3.39
N PHE A 104 14.03 -10.24 -2.43
CA PHE A 104 13.95 -10.56 -1.01
C PHE A 104 12.82 -11.54 -0.73
N ARG A 105 11.62 -11.27 -1.26
CA ARG A 105 10.48 -12.18 -1.11
C ARG A 105 10.75 -13.55 -1.72
N CYS A 106 11.16 -13.58 -2.99
CA CYS A 106 11.32 -14.83 -3.73
C CYS A 106 12.56 -15.63 -3.31
N GLY A 107 13.68 -14.94 -3.08
CA GLY A 107 14.95 -15.61 -2.78
C GLY A 107 15.12 -15.97 -1.31
N THR A 108 14.63 -15.12 -0.39
CA THR A 108 14.89 -15.33 1.05
C THR A 108 13.64 -15.85 1.78
N MET A 109 12.50 -15.19 1.59
CA MET A 109 11.32 -15.49 2.41
C MET A 109 10.62 -16.78 1.98
N ILE A 110 10.49 -17.02 0.67
CA ILE A 110 9.94 -18.28 0.15
C ILE A 110 10.87 -19.44 0.53
N GLU A 111 12.18 -19.25 0.35
CA GLU A 111 13.17 -20.27 0.71
C GLU A 111 13.14 -20.59 2.20
N CYS A 112 13.06 -19.59 3.07
CA CYS A 112 12.93 -19.79 4.52
C CYS A 112 11.70 -20.63 4.88
N THR A 113 10.56 -20.34 4.25
CA THR A 113 9.31 -21.11 4.46
C THR A 113 9.47 -22.56 3.98
N TYR A 114 10.10 -22.74 2.82
CA TYR A 114 10.36 -24.04 2.24
C TYR A 114 11.32 -24.88 3.08
N GLN A 115 12.46 -24.31 3.49
CA GLN A 115 13.44 -24.98 4.34
C GLN A 115 12.82 -25.39 5.68
N LYS A 116 11.97 -24.50 6.25
CA LYS A 116 11.25 -24.82 7.47
C LYS A 116 10.32 -26.02 7.31
N TYR A 117 9.54 -26.05 6.25
CA TYR A 117 8.65 -27.17 5.98
C TYR A 117 9.41 -28.51 5.84
N MET A 118 10.56 -28.48 5.13
CA MET A 118 11.40 -29.67 4.96
C MET A 118 12.11 -30.13 6.24
N SER A 119 12.26 -29.24 7.22
CA SER A 119 12.88 -29.56 8.50
C SER A 119 11.89 -30.01 9.59
N LEU A 120 10.59 -29.96 9.32
CA LEU A 120 9.55 -30.41 10.26
C LEU A 120 9.47 -31.94 10.31
N ASP A 121 9.11 -32.46 11.49
CA ASP A 121 8.80 -33.87 11.65
C ASP A 121 7.62 -34.28 10.80
N TYR A 122 7.68 -35.51 10.26
CA TYR A 122 6.63 -36.04 9.37
C TYR A 122 5.23 -35.99 10.01
N VAL A 123 5.13 -36.28 11.32
CA VAL A 123 3.86 -36.22 12.07
C VAL A 123 3.28 -34.78 12.05
N GLN A 124 4.13 -33.77 12.10
CA GLN A 124 3.68 -32.36 12.00
C GLN A 124 3.23 -32.02 10.58
N CYS A 125 3.86 -32.58 9.57
CA CYS A 125 3.46 -32.37 8.17
C CYS A 125 2.07 -32.96 7.87
N GLU A 126 1.63 -34.00 8.59
CA GLU A 126 0.28 -34.58 8.48
C GLU A 126 -0.78 -33.84 9.33
N ASP A 127 -0.36 -33.01 10.30
CA ASP A 127 -1.31 -32.25 11.14
C ASP A 127 -2.05 -31.19 10.32
N GLU A 128 -3.37 -31.29 10.30
CA GLU A 128 -4.26 -30.35 9.59
C GLU A 128 -4.02 -28.90 10.01
N LYS A 129 -3.70 -28.63 11.29
CA LYS A 129 -3.43 -27.29 11.80
C LYS A 129 -2.13 -26.71 11.22
N VAL A 130 -1.09 -27.55 11.11
CA VAL A 130 0.18 -27.16 10.51
C VAL A 130 0.02 -26.90 9.01
N GLN A 131 -0.76 -27.74 8.32
CA GLN A 131 -1.10 -27.53 6.90
C GLN A 131 -1.88 -26.22 6.69
N GLN A 132 -2.86 -25.93 7.55
CA GLN A 132 -3.59 -24.67 7.50
C GLN A 132 -2.67 -23.46 7.79
N LEU A 133 -1.75 -23.60 8.75
CA LEU A 133 -0.77 -22.55 9.07
C LEU A 133 0.20 -22.32 7.91
N LEU A 134 0.71 -23.40 7.27
CA LEU A 134 1.53 -23.32 6.06
C LEU A 134 0.82 -22.58 4.93
N LYS A 135 -0.46 -22.90 4.69
CA LYS A 135 -1.26 -22.20 3.68
C LYS A 135 -1.37 -20.70 3.98
N LYS A 136 -1.63 -20.35 5.23
CA LYS A 136 -1.72 -18.94 5.66
C LYS A 136 -0.34 -18.25 5.62
N ALA A 137 0.74 -18.92 6.01
CA ALA A 137 2.11 -18.44 5.87
C ALA A 137 2.48 -18.18 4.40
N GLY A 138 2.02 -19.04 3.48
CA GLY A 138 2.17 -18.85 2.05
C GLY A 138 1.54 -17.56 1.52
N GLU A 139 0.46 -17.07 2.16
CA GLU A 139 -0.14 -15.78 1.80
C GLU A 139 0.81 -14.60 2.04
N ALA A 140 1.73 -14.69 3.01
CA ALA A 140 2.73 -13.65 3.26
C ALA A 140 3.72 -13.47 2.11
N VAL A 141 3.91 -14.47 1.27
CA VAL A 141 4.85 -14.46 0.14
C VAL A 141 4.16 -14.68 -1.21
N SER A 142 2.83 -14.67 -1.26
CA SER A 142 2.03 -15.13 -2.41
C SER A 142 2.05 -14.21 -3.62
N GLY A 143 2.44 -12.94 -3.49
CA GLY A 143 2.38 -12.02 -4.63
C GLY A 143 2.93 -10.64 -4.38
N ASN A 144 3.03 -9.89 -5.48
CA ASN A 144 3.47 -8.50 -5.47
C ASN A 144 2.45 -7.63 -4.72
N TYR A 145 2.92 -6.64 -3.98
CA TYR A 145 2.09 -5.74 -3.16
C TYR A 145 1.23 -6.45 -2.10
N ARG A 146 1.59 -7.69 -1.71
CA ARG A 146 0.94 -8.45 -0.64
C ARG A 146 1.96 -8.95 0.37
N GLY A 147 1.50 -9.22 1.60
CA GLY A 147 2.35 -9.77 2.65
C GLY A 147 3.64 -8.96 2.85
N ILE A 148 4.79 -9.62 2.88
CA ILE A 148 6.10 -9.01 3.16
C ILE A 148 6.47 -7.94 2.13
N GLU A 149 6.34 -8.25 0.84
CA GLU A 149 6.65 -7.28 -0.22
C GLU A 149 5.72 -6.07 -0.16
N GLY A 150 4.42 -6.30 0.10
CA GLY A 150 3.44 -5.24 0.28
C GLY A 150 3.79 -4.28 1.42
N VAL A 151 4.21 -4.81 2.57
CA VAL A 151 4.64 -3.98 3.71
C VAL A 151 5.78 -3.05 3.30
N LEU A 152 6.82 -3.56 2.64
CA LEU A 152 7.97 -2.75 2.22
C LEU A 152 7.58 -1.65 1.23
N HIS A 153 6.69 -1.94 0.29
CA HIS A 153 6.17 -0.93 -0.65
C HIS A 153 5.36 0.15 0.06
N TYR A 154 4.41 -0.26 0.90
CA TYR A 154 3.52 0.68 1.58
C TYR A 154 4.22 1.48 2.68
N ASP A 155 5.28 0.95 3.31
CA ASP A 155 6.11 1.71 4.26
C ASP A 155 6.82 2.88 3.59
N VAL A 156 7.41 2.65 2.41
CA VAL A 156 8.06 3.72 1.63
C VAL A 156 7.04 4.77 1.18
N GLU A 157 5.89 4.34 0.66
CA GLU A 157 4.82 5.25 0.26
C GLU A 157 4.27 6.02 1.48
N LEU A 158 4.05 5.37 2.63
CA LEU A 158 3.62 6.02 3.88
C LEU A 158 4.57 7.13 4.32
N LEU A 159 5.87 6.83 4.35
CA LEU A 159 6.88 7.80 4.78
C LEU A 159 7.00 8.96 3.79
N LYS A 160 6.85 8.71 2.50
CA LYS A 160 6.78 9.72 1.45
C LYS A 160 5.58 10.65 1.65
N GLU A 161 4.38 10.08 1.84
CA GLU A 161 3.15 10.88 2.03
C GLU A 161 3.21 11.70 3.31
N ALA A 162 3.71 11.13 4.41
CA ALA A 162 3.91 11.84 5.66
C ALA A 162 4.92 13.00 5.50
N GLY A 163 6.05 12.75 4.83
CA GLY A 163 7.05 13.77 4.57
C GLY A 163 6.54 14.90 3.68
N ALA A 164 5.79 14.58 2.62
CA ALA A 164 5.15 15.56 1.75
C ALA A 164 4.12 16.41 2.51
N LEU A 165 3.32 15.76 3.37
CA LEU A 165 2.32 16.45 4.19
C LEU A 165 2.95 17.42 5.18
N ILE A 166 4.05 17.04 5.85
CA ILE A 166 4.81 17.93 6.74
C ILE A 166 5.36 19.14 5.97
N LEU A 167 5.95 18.90 4.80
CA LEU A 167 6.49 19.96 3.93
C LEU A 167 5.38 20.93 3.51
N TYR A 168 4.22 20.42 3.08
CA TYR A 168 3.11 21.26 2.63
C TYR A 168 2.47 22.04 3.79
N ALA A 169 2.30 21.39 4.96
CA ALA A 169 1.84 22.06 6.17
C ALA A 169 2.77 23.22 6.56
N SER A 170 4.09 23.02 6.49
CA SER A 170 5.08 24.07 6.79
C SER A 170 4.98 25.25 5.83
N LEU A 171 4.74 25.00 4.55
CA LEU A 171 4.60 26.05 3.54
C LEU A 171 3.31 26.85 3.70
N ILE A 172 2.18 26.18 3.98
CA ILE A 172 0.87 26.84 4.22
C ILE A 172 0.91 27.66 5.50
N SER A 173 1.60 27.19 6.54
CA SER A 173 1.70 27.91 7.83
C SER A 173 2.36 29.28 7.68
N GLY A 174 3.21 29.45 6.66
CA GLY A 174 3.80 30.75 6.31
C GLY A 174 2.81 31.81 5.81
N VAL A 175 1.60 31.40 5.37
CA VAL A 175 0.50 32.31 5.00
C VAL A 175 -0.50 32.44 6.13
N SER A 176 -0.97 31.31 6.64
CA SER A 176 -1.93 31.26 7.74
C SER A 176 -1.95 29.89 8.41
N VAL A 177 -1.67 29.87 9.71
CA VAL A 177 -1.77 28.66 10.53
C VAL A 177 -3.22 28.15 10.56
N TRP A 178 -4.20 29.06 10.47
CA TRP A 178 -5.63 28.68 10.49
C TRP A 178 -6.01 27.78 9.31
N LEU A 179 -5.43 27.99 8.12
CA LEU A 179 -5.66 27.13 6.97
C LEU A 179 -5.15 25.71 7.23
N VAL A 180 -4.00 25.54 7.89
CA VAL A 180 -3.49 24.21 8.25
C VAL A 180 -4.46 23.50 9.18
N VAL A 181 -4.96 24.20 10.21
CA VAL A 181 -5.92 23.65 11.17
C VAL A 181 -7.21 23.22 10.45
N LEU A 182 -7.72 24.05 9.54
CA LEU A 182 -8.90 23.72 8.74
C LEU A 182 -8.68 22.46 7.90
N LEU A 183 -7.55 22.38 7.19
CA LEU A 183 -7.21 21.21 6.36
C LEU A 183 -7.13 19.94 7.20
N VAL A 184 -6.50 20.00 8.37
CA VAL A 184 -6.40 18.85 9.28
C VAL A 184 -7.78 18.42 9.78
N ILE A 185 -8.65 19.37 10.20
CA ILE A 185 -10.00 19.04 10.67
C ILE A 185 -10.81 18.35 9.58
N ILE A 186 -10.81 18.90 8.35
CA ILE A 186 -11.55 18.30 7.22
C ILE A 186 -11.03 16.89 6.93
N SER A 187 -9.72 16.71 6.96
CA SER A 187 -9.10 15.41 6.73
C SER A 187 -9.45 14.40 7.83
N LEU A 188 -9.53 14.81 9.09
CA LEU A 188 -9.99 13.95 10.19
C LEU A 188 -11.46 13.53 10.03
N VAL A 189 -12.33 14.46 9.60
CA VAL A 189 -13.73 14.15 9.30
C VAL A 189 -13.83 13.10 8.16
N GLN A 190 -12.99 13.22 7.14
CA GLN A 190 -12.95 12.25 6.05
C GLN A 190 -12.52 10.86 6.51
N ILE A 191 -11.51 10.77 7.42
CA ILE A 191 -11.13 9.47 8.02
C ILE A 191 -12.28 8.85 8.81
N LEU A 192 -13.03 9.64 9.55
CA LEU A 192 -14.18 9.15 10.34
C LEU A 192 -15.26 8.59 9.42
N SER A 193 -15.56 9.28 8.31
CA SER A 193 -16.49 8.81 7.29
C SER A 193 -16.04 7.48 6.67
N TYR A 194 -14.78 7.41 6.23
CA TYR A 194 -14.20 6.17 5.70
C TYR A 194 -14.28 5.00 6.69
N LYS A 195 -14.02 5.23 7.98
CA LYS A 195 -14.15 4.20 9.02
C LYS A 195 -15.59 3.67 9.13
N LEU A 196 -16.60 4.51 8.94
CA LEU A 196 -17.99 4.08 8.96
C LEU A 196 -18.30 3.15 7.78
N ALA A 197 -17.84 3.48 6.58
CA ALA A 197 -17.98 2.62 5.40
C ALA A 197 -17.25 1.29 5.57
N ASN A 198 -16.00 1.32 6.05
CA ASN A 198 -15.18 0.14 6.31
C ASN A 198 -15.76 -0.78 7.41
N ASN A 199 -16.41 -0.22 8.42
CA ASN A 199 -17.08 -1.02 9.46
C ASN A 199 -18.20 -1.89 8.90
N TYR A 200 -18.89 -1.44 7.86
CA TYR A 200 -19.90 -2.26 7.17
C TYR A 200 -19.25 -3.49 6.51
N GLU A 201 -18.13 -3.32 5.81
CA GLU A 201 -17.37 -4.42 5.22
C GLU A 201 -16.89 -5.40 6.27
N LEU A 202 -16.27 -4.90 7.36
CA LEU A 202 -15.76 -5.74 8.45
C LEU A 202 -16.87 -6.59 9.09
N LYS A 203 -18.05 -6.00 9.30
CA LYS A 203 -19.20 -6.69 9.90
C LYS A 203 -19.73 -7.84 9.03
N HIS A 204 -19.61 -7.72 7.71
CA HIS A 204 -20.13 -8.72 6.77
C HIS A 204 -19.05 -9.63 6.17
N ARG A 205 -17.80 -9.47 6.61
CA ARG A 205 -16.64 -10.23 6.10
C ARG A 205 -16.82 -11.73 6.22
N ASP A 206 -17.30 -12.21 7.37
CA ASP A 206 -17.48 -13.65 7.60
C ASP A 206 -18.60 -14.25 6.74
N ALA A 207 -19.69 -13.49 6.55
CA ALA A 207 -20.78 -13.91 5.66
C ALA A 207 -20.30 -13.99 4.20
N LYS A 208 -19.49 -13.05 3.77
CA LYS A 208 -18.86 -13.01 2.43
C LYS A 208 -17.89 -14.18 2.26
N ALA A 209 -17.04 -14.45 3.27
CA ALA A 209 -16.10 -15.57 3.26
C ALA A 209 -16.81 -16.92 3.14
N LYS A 210 -17.90 -17.14 3.87
CA LYS A 210 -18.71 -18.38 3.75
C LYS A 210 -19.27 -18.60 2.35
N LEU A 211 -19.75 -17.52 1.70
CA LEU A 211 -20.24 -17.59 0.32
C LEU A 211 -19.14 -17.90 -0.68
N THR A 212 -17.94 -17.30 -0.50
CA THR A 212 -16.76 -17.61 -1.33
C THR A 212 -16.35 -19.07 -1.19
N VAL A 213 -16.27 -19.59 0.04
CA VAL A 213 -15.96 -21.01 0.27
C VAL A 213 -16.98 -21.93 -0.42
N THR A 214 -18.28 -21.57 -0.40
CA THR A 214 -19.31 -22.33 -1.10
C THR A 214 -19.11 -22.28 -2.62
N GLN A 215 -18.78 -21.12 -3.18
CA GLN A 215 -18.48 -20.99 -4.61
C GLN A 215 -17.25 -21.80 -5.01
N ASP A 216 -16.16 -21.69 -4.26
CA ASP A 216 -14.91 -22.44 -4.49
C ASP A 216 -15.12 -23.96 -4.41
N TYR A 217 -15.99 -24.40 -3.50
CA TYR A 217 -16.36 -25.82 -3.41
C TYR A 217 -17.11 -26.27 -4.67
N LEU A 218 -18.13 -25.52 -5.08
CA LEU A 218 -18.92 -25.85 -6.28
C LEU A 218 -18.06 -25.82 -7.55
N ASP A 219 -17.16 -24.86 -7.66
CA ASP A 219 -16.21 -24.77 -8.79
C ASP A 219 -15.27 -25.98 -8.81
N ARG A 220 -14.68 -26.33 -7.67
CA ARG A 220 -13.81 -27.51 -7.59
C ARG A 220 -14.56 -28.80 -7.98
N GLN A 221 -15.80 -28.98 -7.52
CA GLN A 221 -16.60 -30.14 -7.89
C GLN A 221 -16.94 -30.17 -9.38
N ALA A 222 -17.23 -28.99 -9.96
CA ALA A 222 -17.57 -28.88 -11.38
C ALA A 222 -16.38 -29.13 -12.32
N TYR A 223 -15.16 -28.74 -11.90
CA TYR A 223 -13.94 -28.87 -12.71
C TYR A 223 -13.13 -30.13 -12.42
N ALA A 224 -13.43 -30.88 -11.36
CA ALA A 224 -12.76 -32.13 -11.06
C ALA A 224 -13.05 -33.18 -12.15
N VAL A 225 -11.99 -33.73 -12.74
CA VAL A 225 -12.08 -34.72 -13.84
C VAL A 225 -12.79 -35.98 -13.35
N GLU A 226 -12.54 -36.35 -12.09
CA GLU A 226 -13.18 -37.53 -11.44
C GLU A 226 -14.69 -37.41 -11.45
N ASN A 227 -15.24 -36.23 -11.20
CA ASN A 227 -16.68 -35.98 -11.16
C ASN A 227 -17.31 -35.82 -12.56
N GLY A 228 -16.50 -35.66 -13.58
CA GLY A 228 -16.96 -35.31 -14.93
C GLY A 228 -17.89 -36.37 -15.55
N LYS A 229 -17.70 -37.65 -15.23
CA LYS A 229 -18.54 -38.75 -15.66
C LYS A 229 -19.92 -38.71 -14.97
N ASP A 230 -19.93 -38.52 -13.66
CA ASP A 230 -21.13 -38.51 -12.84
C ASP A 230 -22.02 -37.31 -13.14
N ILE A 231 -21.39 -36.12 -13.30
CA ILE A 231 -22.10 -34.90 -13.67
C ILE A 231 -22.87 -35.08 -14.99
N ARG A 232 -22.26 -35.77 -15.98
CA ARG A 232 -22.90 -36.03 -17.28
C ARG A 232 -23.95 -37.13 -17.18
N LEU A 233 -23.64 -38.22 -16.48
CA LEU A 233 -24.51 -39.39 -16.34
C LEU A 233 -25.81 -39.03 -15.59
N TYR A 234 -25.68 -38.28 -14.50
CA TYR A 234 -26.82 -37.84 -13.67
C TYR A 234 -27.39 -36.49 -14.06
N GLN A 235 -26.92 -35.90 -15.17
CA GLN A 235 -27.37 -34.55 -15.69
C GLN A 235 -27.34 -33.46 -14.63
N MET A 236 -26.32 -33.44 -13.76
CA MET A 236 -26.21 -32.54 -12.62
C MET A 236 -25.84 -31.07 -13.01
N LYS A 237 -25.68 -30.77 -14.30
CA LYS A 237 -25.29 -29.45 -14.80
C LYS A 237 -26.18 -28.33 -14.26
N GLU A 238 -27.50 -28.50 -14.40
CA GLU A 238 -28.48 -27.47 -13.98
C GLU A 238 -28.54 -27.32 -12.46
N TRP A 239 -28.38 -28.44 -11.72
CA TRP A 239 -28.32 -28.43 -10.26
C TRP A 239 -27.07 -27.66 -9.76
N LEU A 240 -25.87 -27.98 -10.24
CA LEU A 240 -24.63 -27.31 -9.87
C LEU A 240 -24.67 -25.83 -10.23
N SER A 241 -25.05 -25.48 -11.47
CA SER A 241 -25.13 -24.09 -11.92
C SER A 241 -26.21 -23.29 -11.18
N GLY A 242 -27.31 -23.93 -10.79
CA GLY A 242 -28.35 -23.33 -9.97
C GLY A 242 -27.86 -22.95 -8.57
N HIS A 243 -27.14 -23.83 -7.91
CA HIS A 243 -26.55 -23.58 -6.59
C HIS A 243 -25.47 -22.54 -6.65
N TYR A 244 -24.60 -22.55 -7.68
CA TYR A 244 -23.59 -21.52 -7.90
C TYR A 244 -24.23 -20.13 -8.12
N ARG A 245 -25.24 -20.03 -9.01
CA ARG A 245 -25.97 -18.78 -9.25
C ARG A 245 -26.64 -18.25 -7.98
N ALA A 246 -27.21 -19.13 -7.15
CA ALA A 246 -27.84 -18.73 -5.88
C ALA A 246 -26.81 -18.17 -4.88
N ALA A 247 -25.65 -18.81 -4.74
CA ALA A 247 -24.56 -18.35 -3.91
C ALA A 247 -23.99 -17.02 -4.44
N ASN A 248 -23.77 -16.92 -5.75
CA ASN A 248 -23.28 -15.72 -6.42
C ASN A 248 -24.24 -14.54 -6.27
N LYS A 249 -25.55 -14.75 -6.40
CA LYS A 249 -26.57 -13.70 -6.19
C LYS A 249 -26.51 -13.12 -4.78
N LYS A 250 -26.36 -13.98 -3.77
CA LYS A 250 -26.20 -13.53 -2.37
C LYS A 250 -24.90 -12.75 -2.17
N TYR A 251 -23.80 -13.26 -2.75
CA TYR A 251 -22.50 -12.57 -2.70
C TYR A 251 -22.56 -11.19 -3.35
N GLN A 252 -23.13 -11.10 -4.56
CA GLN A 252 -23.29 -9.84 -5.27
C GLN A 252 -24.19 -8.84 -4.51
N ALA A 253 -25.24 -9.31 -3.83
CA ALA A 253 -26.10 -8.44 -3.03
C ALA A 253 -25.34 -7.84 -1.83
N LEU A 254 -24.47 -8.62 -1.17
CA LEU A 254 -23.60 -8.11 -0.10
C LEU A 254 -22.56 -7.10 -0.66
N LEU A 255 -21.94 -7.47 -1.79
CA LEU A 255 -20.97 -6.61 -2.45
C LEU A 255 -21.59 -5.28 -2.92
N ALA A 256 -22.80 -5.31 -3.46
CA ALA A 256 -23.50 -4.09 -3.90
C ALA A 256 -23.76 -3.13 -2.73
N LYS A 257 -24.17 -3.65 -1.56
CA LYS A 257 -24.38 -2.84 -0.36
C LYS A 257 -23.06 -2.27 0.17
N GLU A 258 -21.99 -3.07 0.18
CA GLU A 258 -20.65 -2.63 0.54
C GLU A 258 -20.19 -1.48 -0.36
N LYS A 259 -20.33 -1.65 -1.68
CA LYS A 259 -19.98 -0.60 -2.66
C LYS A 259 -20.84 0.63 -2.57
N ALA A 260 -22.12 0.49 -2.20
CA ALA A 260 -23.01 1.63 -1.95
C ALA A 260 -22.55 2.45 -0.72
N CYS A 261 -22.05 1.79 0.35
CA CYS A 261 -21.48 2.50 1.49
C CYS A 261 -20.21 3.27 1.14
N TYR A 262 -19.31 2.68 0.34
CA TYR A 262 -18.12 3.37 -0.14
C TYR A 262 -18.47 4.52 -1.10
N PHE A 263 -19.45 4.33 -2.00
CA PHE A 263 -19.92 5.40 -2.88
C PHE A 263 -20.49 6.58 -2.08
N ALA A 264 -21.25 6.31 -1.02
CA ALA A 264 -21.75 7.37 -0.14
C ALA A 264 -20.61 8.12 0.57
N ASP A 265 -19.56 7.41 0.99
CA ASP A 265 -18.34 7.99 1.57
C ASP A 265 -17.58 8.85 0.55
N ASP A 266 -17.40 8.35 -0.69
CA ASP A 266 -16.76 9.09 -1.78
C ASP A 266 -17.54 10.38 -2.10
N LEU A 267 -18.88 10.31 -2.17
CA LEU A 267 -19.72 11.48 -2.41
C LEU A 267 -19.61 12.50 -1.27
N PHE A 268 -19.63 12.05 -0.02
CA PHE A 268 -19.42 12.91 1.15
C PHE A 268 -18.02 13.55 1.12
N GLY A 269 -16.99 12.78 0.77
CA GLY A 269 -15.62 13.26 0.58
C GLY A 269 -15.52 14.36 -0.47
N LEU A 270 -16.20 14.19 -1.62
CA LEU A 270 -16.27 15.22 -2.66
C LEU A 270 -16.93 16.51 -2.17
N LEU A 271 -18.01 16.42 -1.41
CA LEU A 271 -18.69 17.60 -0.83
C LEU A 271 -17.79 18.32 0.18
N LEU A 272 -17.09 17.57 1.02
CA LEU A 272 -16.09 18.14 1.94
C LEU A 272 -14.95 18.82 1.20
N GLN A 273 -14.47 18.20 0.12
CA GLN A 273 -13.42 18.77 -0.74
C GLN A 273 -13.87 20.08 -1.38
N LEU A 274 -15.08 20.13 -1.95
CA LEU A 274 -15.63 21.36 -2.51
C LEU A 274 -15.75 22.47 -1.45
N GLY A 275 -16.30 22.15 -0.28
CA GLY A 275 -16.40 23.10 0.83
C GLY A 275 -15.03 23.65 1.25
N ARG A 276 -14.04 22.79 1.37
CA ARG A 276 -12.64 23.16 1.63
C ARG A 276 -12.10 24.10 0.57
N ASP A 277 -12.28 23.75 -0.70
CA ASP A 277 -11.73 24.52 -1.81
C ASP A 277 -12.35 25.92 -1.88
N VAL A 278 -13.65 26.04 -1.65
CA VAL A 278 -14.33 27.33 -1.56
C VAL A 278 -13.73 28.21 -0.44
N VAL A 279 -13.55 27.64 0.75
CA VAL A 279 -12.98 28.40 1.90
C VAL A 279 -11.54 28.76 1.66
N CYS A 280 -10.70 27.79 1.24
CA CYS A 280 -9.26 28.02 1.03
C CYS A 280 -9.00 28.99 -0.12
N TYR A 281 -9.66 28.80 -1.27
CA TYR A 281 -9.47 29.67 -2.43
C TYR A 281 -10.08 31.05 -2.20
N GLY A 282 -11.21 31.13 -1.52
CA GLY A 282 -11.80 32.41 -1.11
C GLY A 282 -10.85 33.22 -0.24
N TYR A 283 -10.19 32.57 0.75
CA TYR A 283 -9.17 33.20 1.56
C TYR A 283 -7.95 33.63 0.75
N LEU A 284 -7.46 32.78 -0.15
CA LEU A 284 -6.30 33.09 -1.00
C LEU A 284 -6.60 34.22 -1.99
N ILE A 285 -7.82 34.31 -2.54
CA ILE A 285 -8.27 35.43 -3.38
C ILE A 285 -8.26 36.73 -2.56
N GLY A 286 -8.76 36.70 -1.31
CA GLY A 286 -8.69 37.84 -0.39
C GLY A 286 -7.23 38.33 -0.17
N GLN A 287 -6.28 37.40 0.01
CA GLN A 287 -4.86 37.71 0.13
C GLN A 287 -4.26 38.28 -1.19
N LEU A 288 -4.72 37.77 -2.33
CA LEU A 288 -4.30 38.29 -3.64
C LEU A 288 -4.74 39.74 -3.82
N MET A 289 -5.97 40.09 -3.39
CA MET A 289 -6.48 41.46 -3.42
C MET A 289 -5.72 42.40 -2.46
N GLN A 290 -5.09 41.85 -1.42
CA GLN A 290 -4.23 42.57 -0.47
C GLN A 290 -2.76 42.72 -0.92
N GLY A 291 -2.43 42.25 -2.15
CA GLY A 291 -1.10 42.45 -2.76
C GLY A 291 -0.22 41.20 -2.81
N MET A 292 -0.75 40.02 -2.57
CA MET A 292 -0.02 38.77 -2.84
C MET A 292 0.27 38.65 -4.35
N SER A 293 1.47 38.17 -4.73
CA SER A 293 1.78 37.93 -6.14
C SER A 293 0.97 36.72 -6.69
N ILE A 294 0.60 36.78 -7.98
CA ILE A 294 -0.14 35.71 -8.66
C ILE A 294 0.64 34.40 -8.61
N ALA A 295 1.96 34.46 -8.73
CA ALA A 295 2.81 33.28 -8.62
C ALA A 295 2.68 32.56 -7.27
N ARG A 296 2.64 33.31 -6.15
CA ARG A 296 2.39 32.73 -4.81
C ARG A 296 0.98 32.17 -4.70
N PHE A 297 -0.01 32.83 -5.25
CA PHE A 297 -1.39 32.36 -5.29
C PHE A 297 -1.48 30.98 -5.97
N VAL A 298 -0.87 30.82 -7.15
CA VAL A 298 -0.84 29.54 -7.87
C VAL A 298 -0.12 28.46 -7.07
N LEU A 299 1.00 28.81 -6.41
CA LEU A 299 1.71 27.89 -5.54
C LEU A 299 0.82 27.36 -4.41
N TYR A 300 0.13 28.26 -3.70
CA TYR A 300 -0.71 27.88 -2.57
C TYR A 300 -1.95 27.09 -2.97
N ILE A 301 -2.55 27.36 -4.13
CA ILE A 301 -3.62 26.49 -4.69
C ILE A 301 -3.11 25.06 -4.85
N GLY A 302 -1.93 24.90 -5.47
CA GLY A 302 -1.32 23.58 -5.64
C GLY A 302 -1.03 22.88 -4.32
N ILE A 303 -0.56 23.61 -3.30
CA ILE A 303 -0.26 23.06 -1.98
C ILE A 303 -1.56 22.62 -1.27
N VAL A 304 -2.64 23.43 -1.29
CA VAL A 304 -3.94 23.10 -0.69
C VAL A 304 -4.52 21.84 -1.33
N SER A 305 -4.49 21.75 -2.66
CA SER A 305 -4.95 20.57 -3.38
C SER A 305 -4.12 19.33 -3.03
N GLY A 306 -2.79 19.46 -3.05
CA GLY A 306 -1.86 18.37 -2.72
C GLY A 306 -2.00 17.88 -1.28
N PHE A 307 -2.22 18.76 -0.31
CA PHE A 307 -2.36 18.40 1.10
C PHE A 307 -3.44 17.34 1.33
N SER A 308 -4.61 17.49 0.74
CA SER A 308 -5.70 16.53 0.90
C SER A 308 -5.41 15.20 0.22
N THR A 309 -4.78 15.22 -0.95
CA THR A 309 -4.37 14.01 -1.64
C THR A 309 -3.41 13.21 -0.77
N TYR A 310 -2.35 13.83 -0.26
CA TYR A 310 -1.37 13.16 0.60
C TYR A 310 -1.99 12.63 1.90
N PHE A 311 -2.96 13.34 2.47
CA PHE A 311 -3.62 12.89 3.68
C PHE A 311 -4.51 11.66 3.44
N SER A 312 -5.25 11.61 2.33
CA SER A 312 -6.05 10.45 1.92
C SER A 312 -5.17 9.24 1.63
N GLU A 313 -4.09 9.44 0.87
CA GLU A 313 -3.11 8.39 0.55
C GLU A 313 -2.48 7.82 1.83
N LEU A 314 -2.10 8.67 2.79
CA LEU A 314 -1.54 8.23 4.07
C LEU A 314 -2.49 7.31 4.83
N THR A 315 -3.79 7.64 4.86
CA THR A 315 -4.81 6.81 5.50
C THR A 315 -4.95 5.46 4.79
N MET A 316 -4.94 5.46 3.46
CA MET A 316 -5.00 4.25 2.66
C MET A 316 -3.77 3.36 2.90
N MET A 317 -2.55 3.93 2.95
CA MET A 317 -1.31 3.18 3.21
C MET A 317 -1.33 2.49 4.57
N ILE A 318 -1.79 3.16 5.63
CA ILE A 318 -1.93 2.55 6.97
C ILE A 318 -2.85 1.33 6.92
N SER A 319 -3.97 1.41 6.20
CA SER A 319 -4.90 0.29 6.03
C SER A 319 -4.25 -0.87 5.27
N GLN A 320 -3.55 -0.59 4.19
CA GLN A 320 -2.84 -1.59 3.38
C GLN A 320 -1.73 -2.29 4.18
N ILE A 321 -0.92 -1.55 4.92
CA ILE A 321 0.12 -2.11 5.81
C ILE A 321 -0.53 -3.05 6.83
N SER A 322 -1.61 -2.63 7.49
CA SER A 322 -2.32 -3.47 8.46
C SER A 322 -2.84 -4.77 7.85
N SER A 323 -3.33 -4.73 6.61
CA SER A 323 -3.78 -5.91 5.87
C SER A 323 -2.62 -6.85 5.51
N CYS A 324 -1.49 -6.29 5.07
CA CYS A 324 -0.31 -7.05 4.67
C CYS A 324 0.42 -7.68 5.87
N LEU A 325 0.39 -7.07 7.07
CA LEU A 325 1.07 -7.58 8.26
C LEU A 325 0.41 -8.83 8.86
N LYS A 326 -0.88 -9.07 8.62
CA LYS A 326 -1.59 -10.23 9.17
C LYS A 326 -0.99 -11.57 8.73
N PRO A 327 -0.80 -11.86 7.43
CA PRO A 327 -0.18 -13.10 7.00
C PRO A 327 1.29 -13.21 7.42
N VAL A 328 1.99 -12.09 7.64
CA VAL A 328 3.38 -12.11 8.14
C VAL A 328 3.48 -12.69 9.55
N GLY A 329 2.54 -12.36 10.45
CA GLY A 329 2.48 -12.97 11.78
C GLY A 329 2.27 -14.49 11.72
N GLN A 330 1.47 -14.96 10.77
CA GLN A 330 1.25 -16.39 10.55
C GLN A 330 2.49 -17.09 9.96
N MET A 331 3.25 -16.38 9.13
CA MET A 331 4.53 -16.87 8.64
C MET A 331 5.57 -16.97 9.77
N GLN A 332 5.65 -15.99 10.68
CA GLN A 332 6.51 -16.08 11.85
C GLN A 332 6.13 -17.27 12.74
N GLU A 333 4.84 -17.45 13.01
CA GLU A 333 4.32 -18.59 13.77
C GLU A 333 4.75 -19.91 13.14
N PHE A 334 4.66 -20.01 11.80
CA PHE A 334 5.09 -21.20 11.06
C PHE A 334 6.61 -21.42 11.15
N THR A 335 7.40 -20.39 10.95
CA THR A 335 8.89 -20.51 10.95
C THR A 335 9.46 -20.78 12.35
N GLU A 336 8.73 -20.40 13.42
CA GLU A 336 9.11 -20.65 14.80
C GLU A 336 8.57 -21.99 15.36
N LEU A 337 7.88 -22.83 14.56
CA LEU A 337 7.44 -24.15 15.01
C LEU A 337 8.65 -24.99 15.42
N GLU A 338 8.61 -25.54 16.61
CA GLU A 338 9.61 -26.48 17.09
C GLU A 338 9.25 -27.91 16.66
N ASN A 339 10.26 -28.72 16.34
CA ASN A 339 10.05 -30.14 16.07
C ASN A 339 9.57 -30.86 17.34
N VAL A 340 8.68 -31.81 17.18
CA VAL A 340 8.13 -32.59 18.31
C VAL A 340 9.18 -33.55 18.86
N TYR A 341 10.03 -34.08 17.98
CA TYR A 341 11.07 -35.00 18.36
C TYR A 341 12.42 -34.28 18.45
N HIS A 342 13.18 -34.61 19.49
CA HIS A 342 14.57 -34.17 19.61
C HIS A 342 15.45 -35.01 18.67
N HIS A 343 15.91 -34.41 17.59
CA HIS A 343 16.91 -34.99 16.73
C HIS A 343 18.29 -34.79 17.36
N GLY A 344 18.67 -35.69 18.28
CA GLY A 344 20.03 -35.76 18.82
C GLY A 344 21.04 -36.29 17.78
N GLU A 345 22.32 -36.26 18.07
CA GLU A 345 23.32 -36.96 17.25
C GLU A 345 22.92 -38.44 17.19
N GLY A 346 22.46 -38.90 16.02
CA GLY A 346 22.05 -40.28 15.81
C GLY A 346 23.26 -41.24 16.01
N VAL A 347 23.00 -42.41 16.53
CA VAL A 347 23.98 -43.48 16.56
C VAL A 347 24.27 -43.91 15.13
N ARG A 348 25.51 -43.79 14.66
CA ARG A 348 25.92 -44.33 13.35
C ARG A 348 25.66 -45.85 13.38
N LEU A 349 24.79 -46.30 12.47
CA LEU A 349 24.63 -47.73 12.21
C LEU A 349 25.98 -48.25 11.76
N LYS A 350 26.50 -49.32 12.42
CA LYS A 350 27.71 -49.99 11.94
C LYS A 350 27.42 -50.55 10.55
N ASP A 351 28.27 -50.22 9.60
CA ASP A 351 28.22 -50.87 8.30
C ASP A 351 28.33 -52.39 8.49
N GLU A 352 27.32 -53.11 8.11
CA GLU A 352 27.30 -54.61 8.07
C GLU A 352 28.17 -55.12 6.90
N LYS A 353 29.38 -54.64 6.77
CA LYS A 353 30.35 -55.14 5.78
C LYS A 353 31.54 -55.82 6.41
N GLU A 354 31.36 -56.42 7.58
CA GLU A 354 32.31 -57.40 8.12
C GLU A 354 31.51 -58.53 8.81
N ALA A 355 30.99 -59.46 7.98
CA ALA A 355 30.68 -60.82 8.37
C ALA A 355 30.97 -61.74 7.19
#